data_9ef23d8cf94044cf22087ef1849c5619
#
_entry.id   9ef23d8cf94044cf22087ef1849c5619
#
_cell.length_a   1.000
_cell.length_b   1.000
_cell.length_c   1.000
_cell.angle_alpha   90.00
_cell.angle_beta   90.00
_cell.angle_gamma   90.00
#
_symmetry.space_group_name_H-M   'P 1'
#
loop_
_entity.id
_entity.type
_entity.pdbx_description
1 polymer ?
#
loop_
_entity_poly.entity_id
_entity_poly.type
_entity_poly.pdbx_seq_one_letter_code
_entity_poly.pdbx_strand_id
1 'polypeptide(L)'
;LKLKLDSRRRQQAEAADNLQKADREKSAAAQRIHILEDLERNMDGYQQSVKAVMRAAGGGRLRGIIGPVAGIITVEKGYETAIETALGFALQNIVVEDQGCARAAIGFLKDERAGRATFLPLDTVQGSRFTGRLTGTAEVAADLVKTNPKYQHIIDNLLGRIIVVEDLTEASAVARNLG
;
A
#
# COMPACT_ATOMS: atom_id res chain seq x y z
N LEU A 1 -4.22 -57.95 -20.47
CA LEU A 1 -5.42 -57.13 -20.18
C LEU A 1 -5.46 -56.63 -18.75
N LYS A 2 -5.19 -57.44 -17.71
CA LYS A 2 -5.20 -57.03 -16.28
C LYS A 2 -4.24 -55.89 -15.98
N LEU A 3 -2.97 -55.94 -16.42
CA LEU A 3 -1.97 -54.90 -16.19
C LEU A 3 -2.36 -53.50 -16.73
N LYS A 4 -3.04 -53.43 -17.88
CA LYS A 4 -3.54 -52.19 -18.44
C LYS A 4 -4.72 -51.63 -17.62
N LEU A 5 -5.54 -52.50 -17.05
CA LEU A 5 -6.66 -52.10 -16.22
C LEU A 5 -6.17 -51.52 -14.87
N ASP A 6 -5.19 -52.17 -14.27
CA ASP A 6 -4.60 -51.74 -13.01
C ASP A 6 -3.83 -50.42 -13.16
N SER A 7 -3.11 -50.22 -14.27
CA SER A 7 -2.45 -48.96 -14.59
C SER A 7 -3.47 -47.80 -14.73
N ARG A 8 -4.56 -48.01 -15.44
CA ARG A 8 -5.62 -47.01 -15.59
C ARG A 8 -6.32 -46.67 -14.26
N ARG A 9 -6.56 -47.69 -13.41
CA ARG A 9 -7.13 -47.47 -12.07
C ARG A 9 -6.21 -46.60 -11.18
N ARG A 10 -4.89 -46.86 -11.23
CA ARG A 10 -3.91 -46.02 -10.49
C ARG A 10 -3.89 -44.58 -11.00
N GLN A 11 -3.84 -44.38 -12.32
CA GLN A 11 -3.91 -43.04 -12.92
C GLN A 11 -5.21 -42.31 -12.57
N GLN A 12 -6.32 -43.02 -12.54
CA GLN A 12 -7.60 -42.40 -12.14
C GLN A 12 -7.63 -42.03 -10.66
N ALA A 13 -7.07 -42.86 -9.78
CA ALA A 13 -6.96 -42.55 -8.34
C ALA A 13 -6.03 -41.36 -8.09
N GLU A 14 -4.87 -41.30 -8.78
CA GLU A 14 -3.95 -40.17 -8.70
C GLU A 14 -4.57 -38.86 -9.22
N ALA A 15 -5.31 -38.93 -10.33
CA ALA A 15 -6.02 -37.77 -10.86
C ALA A 15 -7.14 -37.29 -9.93
N ALA A 16 -7.84 -38.20 -9.27
CA ALA A 16 -8.87 -37.87 -8.28
C ALA A 16 -8.26 -37.20 -7.02
N ASP A 17 -7.13 -37.71 -6.52
CA ASP A 17 -6.42 -37.14 -5.37
C ASP A 17 -5.87 -35.74 -5.71
N ASN A 18 -5.27 -35.57 -6.89
CA ASN A 18 -4.78 -34.27 -7.36
C ASN A 18 -5.92 -33.26 -7.52
N LEU A 19 -7.07 -33.67 -8.06
CA LEU A 19 -8.26 -32.82 -8.17
C LEU A 19 -8.74 -32.38 -6.78
N GLN A 20 -8.83 -33.31 -5.83
CA GLN A 20 -9.25 -32.99 -4.47
C GLN A 20 -8.28 -32.06 -3.75
N LYS A 21 -6.96 -32.18 -3.98
CA LYS A 21 -5.95 -31.25 -3.47
C LYS A 21 -6.13 -29.86 -4.06
N ALA A 22 -6.27 -29.78 -5.39
CA ALA A 22 -6.48 -28.51 -6.09
C ALA A 22 -7.77 -27.80 -5.63
N ASP A 23 -8.86 -28.54 -5.41
CA ASP A 23 -10.11 -27.97 -4.89
C ASP A 23 -9.97 -27.45 -3.46
N ARG A 24 -9.22 -28.14 -2.60
CA ARG A 24 -8.92 -27.66 -1.23
C ARG A 24 -8.09 -26.37 -1.26
N GLU A 25 -7.04 -26.34 -2.08
CA GLU A 25 -6.18 -25.15 -2.24
C GLU A 25 -6.97 -23.97 -2.79
N LYS A 26 -7.80 -24.19 -3.79
CA LYS A 26 -8.70 -23.18 -4.36
C LYS A 26 -9.67 -22.63 -3.32
N SER A 27 -10.29 -23.50 -2.52
CA SER A 27 -11.22 -23.10 -1.47
C SER A 27 -10.52 -22.30 -0.38
N ALA A 28 -9.31 -22.72 0.04
CA ALA A 28 -8.51 -21.98 1.01
C ALA A 28 -8.07 -20.61 0.50
N ALA A 29 -7.68 -20.52 -0.79
CA ALA A 29 -7.34 -19.26 -1.42
C ALA A 29 -8.56 -18.31 -1.51
N ALA A 30 -9.73 -18.84 -1.90
CA ALA A 30 -10.96 -18.05 -1.94
C ALA A 30 -11.37 -17.50 -0.57
N GLN A 31 -11.24 -18.31 0.50
CA GLN A 31 -11.48 -17.84 1.86
C GLN A 31 -10.52 -16.74 2.28
N ARG A 32 -9.22 -16.88 1.95
CA ARG A 32 -8.23 -15.82 2.24
C ARG A 32 -8.54 -14.53 1.51
N ILE A 33 -8.92 -14.60 0.24
CA ILE A 33 -9.32 -13.43 -0.56
C ILE A 33 -10.51 -12.74 0.13
N HIS A 34 -11.54 -13.48 0.51
CA HIS A 34 -12.72 -12.92 1.17
C HIS A 34 -12.38 -12.22 2.49
N ILE A 35 -11.53 -12.83 3.33
CA ILE A 35 -11.07 -12.21 4.58
C ILE A 35 -10.30 -10.92 4.29
N LEU A 36 -9.39 -10.91 3.31
CA LEU A 36 -8.61 -9.72 2.95
C LEU A 36 -9.51 -8.61 2.38
N GLU A 37 -10.50 -8.96 1.55
CA GLU A 37 -11.49 -8.00 1.04
C GLU A 37 -12.33 -7.40 2.16
N ASP A 38 -12.72 -8.18 3.16
CA ASP A 38 -13.46 -7.69 4.33
C ASP A 38 -12.60 -6.77 5.21
N LEU A 39 -11.33 -7.10 5.44
CA LEU A 39 -10.37 -6.24 6.16
C LEU A 39 -10.16 -4.92 5.41
N GLU A 40 -9.99 -4.97 4.10
CA GLU A 40 -9.85 -3.78 3.25
C GLU A 40 -11.13 -2.92 3.29
N ARG A 41 -12.31 -3.54 3.15
CA ARG A 41 -13.61 -2.85 3.19
C ARG A 41 -13.88 -2.19 4.53
N ASN A 42 -13.50 -2.85 5.62
CA ASN A 42 -13.64 -2.32 6.98
C ASN A 42 -12.53 -1.33 7.35
N MET A 43 -11.53 -1.16 6.50
CA MET A 43 -10.35 -0.33 6.76
C MET A 43 -9.68 -0.69 8.10
N ASP A 44 -9.56 -1.99 8.40
CA ASP A 44 -8.91 -2.45 9.62
C ASP A 44 -7.44 -2.01 9.64
N GLY A 45 -6.98 -1.53 10.80
CA GLY A 45 -5.67 -0.88 10.95
C GLY A 45 -5.66 0.62 10.74
N TYR A 46 -6.70 1.22 10.11
CA TYR A 46 -6.79 2.67 9.98
C TYR A 46 -7.36 3.34 11.24
N GLN A 47 -6.88 4.57 11.52
CA GLN A 47 -7.41 5.39 12.60
C GLN A 47 -8.88 5.73 12.37
N GLN A 48 -9.63 5.93 13.48
CA GLN A 48 -11.05 6.26 13.41
C GLN A 48 -11.35 7.54 12.61
N SER A 49 -10.45 8.53 12.69
CA SER A 49 -10.54 9.77 11.91
C SER A 49 -10.47 9.50 10.40
N VAL A 50 -9.55 8.64 9.95
CA VAL A 50 -9.42 8.26 8.54
C VAL A 50 -10.66 7.52 8.08
N LYS A 51 -11.13 6.54 8.87
CA LYS A 51 -12.37 5.81 8.60
C LYS A 51 -13.59 6.73 8.49
N ALA A 52 -13.69 7.74 9.38
CA ALA A 52 -14.78 8.71 9.36
C ALA A 52 -14.78 9.55 8.07
N VAL A 53 -13.63 10.06 7.66
CA VAL A 53 -13.47 10.82 6.42
C VAL A 53 -13.82 9.98 5.20
N MET A 54 -13.31 8.74 5.13
CA MET A 54 -13.56 7.86 3.99
C MET A 54 -15.05 7.46 3.87
N ARG A 55 -15.72 7.20 5.00
CA ARG A 55 -17.17 6.95 5.01
C ARG A 55 -17.96 8.18 4.57
N ALA A 56 -17.59 9.38 5.05
CA ALA A 56 -18.25 10.62 4.67
C ALA A 56 -18.05 10.93 3.17
N ALA A 57 -16.90 10.61 2.62
CA ALA A 57 -16.61 10.71 1.20
C ALA A 57 -17.45 9.73 0.38
N GLY A 58 -17.49 8.47 0.76
CA GLY A 58 -18.33 7.44 0.13
C GLY A 58 -19.82 7.74 0.18
N GLY A 59 -20.29 8.40 1.25
CA GLY A 59 -21.66 8.90 1.41
C GLY A 59 -21.96 10.24 0.73
N GLY A 60 -20.98 10.84 0.02
CA GLY A 60 -21.14 12.12 -0.69
C GLY A 60 -21.17 13.37 0.19
N ARG A 61 -20.91 13.24 1.51
CA ARG A 61 -20.84 14.39 2.45
C ARG A 61 -19.55 15.20 2.28
N LEU A 62 -18.46 14.56 1.88
CA LEU A 62 -17.17 15.18 1.56
C LEU A 62 -16.84 14.92 0.10
N ARG A 63 -16.39 15.97 -0.60
CA ARG A 63 -15.95 15.88 -2.00
C ARG A 63 -14.44 16.09 -2.08
N GLY A 64 -13.83 15.62 -3.19
CA GLY A 64 -12.42 15.80 -3.44
C GLY A 64 -11.51 14.99 -2.51
N ILE A 65 -12.04 13.98 -1.83
CA ILE A 65 -11.25 13.02 -1.06
C ILE A 65 -10.80 11.90 -2.01
N ILE A 66 -9.50 11.75 -2.21
CA ILE A 66 -8.93 10.72 -3.10
C ILE A 66 -8.76 9.42 -2.34
N GLY A 67 -8.14 9.48 -1.16
CA GLY A 67 -7.93 8.32 -0.31
C GLY A 67 -6.65 8.40 0.51
N PRO A 68 -6.39 7.41 1.36
CA PRO A 68 -5.15 7.32 2.11
C PRO A 68 -3.97 7.02 1.16
N VAL A 69 -2.76 7.45 1.56
CA VAL A 69 -1.51 7.20 0.81
C VAL A 69 -1.36 5.71 0.48
N ALA A 70 -1.63 4.82 1.42
CA ALA A 70 -1.59 3.38 1.19
C ALA A 70 -2.47 2.90 0.02
N GLY A 71 -3.58 3.59 -0.26
CA GLY A 71 -4.52 3.24 -1.35
C GLY A 71 -4.11 3.76 -2.73
N ILE A 72 -3.12 4.65 -2.82
CA ILE A 72 -2.69 5.26 -4.10
C ILE A 72 -1.31 4.77 -4.57
N ILE A 73 -0.68 3.87 -3.83
CA ILE A 73 0.67 3.35 -4.11
C ILE A 73 0.64 1.85 -4.34
N THR A 74 1.60 1.39 -5.14
CA THR A 74 1.96 -0.03 -5.27
C THR A 74 3.47 -0.12 -5.07
N VAL A 75 3.90 -0.94 -4.11
CA VAL A 75 5.32 -1.12 -3.77
C VAL A 75 5.91 -2.24 -4.62
N GLU A 76 7.16 -2.11 -5.05
CA GLU A 76 7.89 -3.18 -5.72
C GLU A 76 8.09 -4.36 -4.78
N LYS A 77 7.99 -5.57 -5.34
CA LYS A 77 8.12 -6.81 -4.59
C LYS A 77 9.48 -6.90 -3.88
N GLY A 78 9.43 -7.15 -2.57
CA GLY A 78 10.63 -7.27 -1.72
C GLY A 78 10.94 -6.00 -0.92
N TYR A 79 10.33 -4.85 -1.27
CA TYR A 79 10.56 -3.56 -0.59
C TYR A 79 9.41 -3.14 0.33
N GLU A 80 8.39 -4.00 0.50
CA GLU A 80 7.18 -3.68 1.26
C GLU A 80 7.51 -3.22 2.68
N THR A 81 8.37 -3.97 3.39
CA THR A 81 8.76 -3.63 4.77
C THR A 81 9.57 -2.33 4.85
N ALA A 82 10.46 -2.10 3.88
CA ALA A 82 11.26 -0.88 3.84
C ALA A 82 10.39 0.37 3.62
N ILE A 83 9.45 0.30 2.68
CA ILE A 83 8.52 1.40 2.38
C ILE A 83 7.52 1.60 3.52
N GLU A 84 6.99 0.54 4.11
CA GLU A 84 6.13 0.63 5.29
C GLU A 84 6.85 1.31 6.46
N THR A 85 8.11 0.95 6.70
CA THR A 85 8.95 1.58 7.73
C THR A 85 9.21 3.05 7.42
N ALA A 86 9.53 3.36 6.16
CA ALA A 86 9.81 4.73 5.72
C ALA A 86 8.59 5.66 5.84
N LEU A 87 7.42 5.18 5.48
CA LEU A 87 6.17 5.94 5.53
C LEU A 87 5.56 5.98 6.94
N GLY A 88 5.61 4.86 7.67
CA GLY A 88 5.02 4.76 9.00
C GLY A 88 3.57 5.27 9.01
N PHE A 89 3.29 6.24 9.89
CA PHE A 89 1.96 6.85 9.99
C PHE A 89 1.51 7.61 8.73
N ALA A 90 2.43 8.01 7.86
CA ALA A 90 2.10 8.74 6.63
C ALA A 90 1.31 7.87 5.64
N LEU A 91 1.32 6.53 5.77
CA LEU A 91 0.45 5.63 5.03
C LEU A 91 -1.04 5.97 5.19
N GLN A 92 -1.41 6.54 6.34
CA GLN A 92 -2.79 6.92 6.66
C GLN A 92 -3.13 8.38 6.32
N ASN A 93 -2.15 9.18 5.86
CA ASN A 93 -2.41 10.55 5.41
C ASN A 93 -3.38 10.52 4.23
N ILE A 94 -4.35 11.43 4.24
CA ILE A 94 -5.43 11.46 3.25
C ILE A 94 -5.06 12.43 2.14
N VAL A 95 -4.94 11.93 0.92
CA VAL A 95 -4.74 12.74 -0.27
C VAL A 95 -6.07 13.35 -0.69
N VAL A 96 -6.08 14.64 -0.97
CA VAL A 96 -7.26 15.41 -1.39
C VAL A 96 -6.95 16.26 -2.60
N GLU A 97 -7.97 16.65 -3.37
CA GLU A 97 -7.80 17.40 -4.61
C GLU A 97 -7.17 18.79 -4.37
N ASP A 98 -7.62 19.49 -3.35
CA ASP A 98 -7.19 20.85 -3.05
C ASP A 98 -7.29 21.21 -1.56
N GLN A 99 -6.80 22.41 -1.20
CA GLN A 99 -6.90 22.95 0.17
C GLN A 99 -8.33 23.13 0.65
N GLY A 100 -9.27 23.44 -0.23
CA GLY A 100 -10.69 23.61 0.10
C GLY A 100 -11.28 22.30 0.62
N CYS A 101 -10.98 21.20 -0.09
CA CYS A 101 -11.37 19.85 0.30
C CYS A 101 -10.76 19.46 1.64
N ALA A 102 -9.48 19.79 1.88
CA ALA A 102 -8.83 19.56 3.16
C ALA A 102 -9.51 20.31 4.30
N ARG A 103 -9.83 21.60 4.12
CA ARG A 103 -10.54 22.40 5.12
C ARG A 103 -11.92 21.84 5.45
N ALA A 104 -12.67 21.43 4.43
CA ALA A 104 -13.98 20.80 4.62
C ALA A 104 -13.87 19.52 5.45
N ALA A 105 -12.89 18.68 5.15
CA ALA A 105 -12.65 17.44 5.89
C ALA A 105 -12.19 17.68 7.34
N ILE A 106 -11.36 18.70 7.58
CA ILE A 106 -10.96 19.11 8.93
C ILE A 106 -12.16 19.62 9.73
N GLY A 107 -13.02 20.45 9.10
CA GLY A 107 -14.27 20.93 9.69
C GLY A 107 -15.17 19.78 10.10
N PHE A 108 -15.39 18.84 9.18
CA PHE A 108 -16.16 17.62 9.44
C PHE A 108 -15.61 16.83 10.64
N LEU A 109 -14.29 16.57 10.70
CA LEU A 109 -13.69 15.85 11.83
C LEU A 109 -13.87 16.56 13.16
N LYS A 110 -13.81 17.91 13.16
CA LYS A 110 -14.04 18.75 14.33
C LYS A 110 -15.49 18.66 14.81
N ASP A 111 -16.44 18.82 13.89
CA ASP A 111 -17.88 18.80 14.19
C ASP A 111 -18.33 17.42 14.71
N GLU A 112 -17.86 16.35 14.09
CA GLU A 112 -18.17 14.97 14.49
C GLU A 112 -17.32 14.48 15.69
N ARG A 113 -16.37 15.27 16.16
CA ARG A 113 -15.39 14.89 17.22
C ARG A 113 -14.67 13.56 16.90
N ALA A 114 -14.38 13.35 15.63
CA ALA A 114 -13.86 12.08 15.10
C ALA A 114 -12.32 11.95 15.12
N GLY A 115 -11.64 12.84 15.86
CA GLY A 115 -10.19 12.82 16.00
C GLY A 115 -9.46 13.70 14.99
N ARG A 116 -8.21 13.36 14.68
CA ARG A 116 -7.32 14.12 13.80
C ARG A 116 -6.85 13.27 12.64
N ALA A 117 -6.66 13.89 11.48
CA ALA A 117 -6.01 13.29 10.33
C ALA A 117 -5.10 14.31 9.65
N THR A 118 -4.09 13.83 8.94
CA THR A 118 -3.24 14.65 8.08
C THR A 118 -3.77 14.60 6.66
N PHE A 119 -3.87 15.75 6.03
CA PHE A 119 -4.34 15.88 4.65
C PHE A 119 -3.21 16.38 3.76
N LEU A 120 -3.15 15.83 2.56
CA LEU A 120 -2.15 16.15 1.54
C LEU A 120 -2.87 16.68 0.29
N PRO A 121 -3.07 18.01 0.18
CA PRO A 121 -3.72 18.62 -0.98
C PRO A 121 -2.78 18.57 -2.20
N LEU A 122 -3.32 18.14 -3.36
CA LEU A 122 -2.56 18.05 -4.60
C LEU A 122 -2.09 19.41 -5.11
N ASP A 123 -2.82 20.48 -4.81
CA ASP A 123 -2.52 21.84 -5.26
C ASP A 123 -1.40 22.54 -4.48
N THR A 124 -1.03 22.01 -3.30
CA THR A 124 -0.06 22.68 -2.39
C THR A 124 1.14 21.84 -2.00
N VAL A 125 1.01 20.53 -1.98
CA VAL A 125 2.14 19.66 -1.66
C VAL A 125 3.15 19.69 -2.79
N GLN A 126 4.41 20.00 -2.48
CA GLN A 126 5.49 20.01 -3.45
C GLN A 126 6.39 18.80 -3.21
N GLY A 127 6.72 18.09 -4.28
CA GLY A 127 7.67 16.99 -4.27
C GLY A 127 9.10 17.51 -4.16
N SER A 128 9.94 16.77 -3.46
CA SER A 128 11.38 17.00 -3.40
C SER A 128 12.09 15.66 -3.51
N ARG A 129 13.06 15.57 -4.42
CA ARG A 129 13.83 14.34 -4.62
C ARG A 129 15.29 14.54 -4.27
N PHE A 130 15.91 13.49 -3.82
CA PHE A 130 17.35 13.42 -3.68
C PHE A 130 18.00 13.44 -5.08
N THR A 131 18.97 14.34 -5.28
CA THR A 131 19.67 14.53 -6.57
C THR A 131 21.15 14.15 -6.51
N GLY A 132 21.61 13.67 -5.34
CA GLY A 132 22.99 13.22 -5.16
C GLY A 132 23.27 11.90 -5.88
N ARG A 133 24.57 11.55 -5.98
CA ARG A 133 24.99 10.26 -6.54
C ARG A 133 24.89 9.19 -5.46
N LEU A 134 24.11 8.16 -5.72
CA LEU A 134 24.06 6.94 -4.90
C LEU A 134 25.08 5.92 -5.45
N THR A 135 25.60 5.07 -4.57
CA THR A 135 26.54 4.00 -4.88
C THR A 135 26.06 2.70 -4.25
N GLY A 136 26.48 1.57 -4.80
CA GLY A 136 26.07 0.27 -4.31
C GLY A 136 24.65 -0.09 -4.73
N THR A 137 23.89 -0.69 -3.80
CA THR A 137 22.48 -1.08 -3.95
C THR A 137 21.51 0.00 -3.45
N ALA A 138 22.04 1.16 -3.04
CA ALA A 138 21.24 2.25 -2.50
C ALA A 138 20.27 2.83 -3.55
N GLU A 139 18.99 2.92 -3.20
CA GLU A 139 17.95 3.44 -4.06
C GLU A 139 17.09 4.50 -3.35
N VAL A 140 16.56 5.45 -4.10
CA VAL A 140 15.60 6.42 -3.54
C VAL A 140 14.26 5.71 -3.34
N ALA A 141 13.71 5.77 -2.14
CA ALA A 141 12.46 5.07 -1.78
C ALA A 141 11.29 5.41 -2.72
N ALA A 142 11.25 6.62 -3.26
CA ALA A 142 10.23 7.03 -4.23
C ALA A 142 10.30 6.26 -5.57
N ASP A 143 11.46 5.69 -5.93
CA ASP A 143 11.63 4.90 -7.15
C ASP A 143 11.13 3.46 -7.01
N LEU A 144 11.01 2.98 -5.75
CA LEU A 144 10.51 1.65 -5.38
C LEU A 144 8.97 1.60 -5.27
N VAL A 145 8.31 2.71 -5.59
CA VAL A 145 6.85 2.85 -5.47
C VAL A 145 6.26 3.32 -6.79
N LYS A 146 5.23 2.62 -7.23
CA LYS A 146 4.43 2.98 -8.41
C LYS A 146 3.15 3.67 -7.99
N THR A 147 2.81 4.77 -8.65
CA THR A 147 1.58 5.53 -8.45
C THR A 147 1.10 6.14 -9.75
N ASN A 148 -0.12 6.68 -9.76
CA ASN A 148 -0.59 7.48 -10.89
C ASN A 148 0.27 8.76 -11.01
N PRO A 149 0.71 9.17 -12.21
CA PRO A 149 1.54 10.38 -12.41
C PRO A 149 1.02 11.64 -11.71
N LYS A 150 -0.29 11.80 -11.59
CA LYS A 150 -0.91 12.94 -10.89
C LYS A 150 -0.60 12.99 -9.39
N TYR A 151 -0.18 11.87 -8.78
CA TYR A 151 0.18 11.79 -7.36
C TYR A 151 1.69 11.72 -7.13
N GLN A 152 2.50 11.75 -8.20
CA GLN A 152 3.96 11.57 -8.10
C GLN A 152 4.60 12.57 -7.13
N HIS A 153 4.16 13.83 -7.16
CA HIS A 153 4.69 14.86 -6.26
C HIS A 153 4.39 14.60 -4.77
N ILE A 154 3.28 13.90 -4.44
CA ILE A 154 3.01 13.43 -3.07
C ILE A 154 4.03 12.37 -2.66
N ILE A 155 4.32 11.43 -3.55
CA ILE A 155 5.31 10.37 -3.30
C ILE A 155 6.71 10.98 -3.17
N ASP A 156 7.07 11.90 -4.05
CA ASP A 156 8.34 12.62 -3.98
C ASP A 156 8.48 13.45 -2.70
N ASN A 157 7.37 14.01 -2.19
CA ASN A 157 7.35 14.70 -0.90
C ASN A 157 7.63 13.75 0.27
N LEU A 158 6.99 12.58 0.27
CA LEU A 158 7.07 11.63 1.38
C LEU A 158 8.33 10.75 1.33
N LEU A 159 8.74 10.32 0.16
CA LEU A 159 9.78 9.30 -0.06
C LEU A 159 10.97 9.79 -0.87
N GLY A 160 10.87 10.94 -1.53
CA GLY A 160 11.88 11.41 -2.46
C GLY A 160 13.25 11.71 -1.84
N ARG A 161 13.34 11.83 -0.54
CA ARG A 161 14.61 12.07 0.20
C ARG A 161 14.98 10.93 1.14
N ILE A 162 14.27 9.81 1.07
CA ILE A 162 14.56 8.61 1.84
C ILE A 162 15.34 7.66 0.94
N ILE A 163 16.42 7.10 1.46
CA ILE A 163 17.28 6.17 0.75
C ILE A 163 17.14 4.81 1.40
N VAL A 164 16.85 3.80 0.60
CA VAL A 164 16.78 2.39 0.99
C VAL A 164 18.12 1.74 0.65
N VAL A 165 18.64 0.93 1.56
CA VAL A 165 19.89 0.19 1.43
C VAL A 165 19.70 -1.23 1.95
N GLU A 166 20.58 -2.15 1.55
CA GLU A 166 20.49 -3.54 1.98
C GLU A 166 20.89 -3.75 3.44
N ASP A 167 21.92 -3.03 3.92
CA ASP A 167 22.44 -3.23 5.27
C ASP A 167 22.96 -1.93 5.94
N LEU A 168 23.30 -2.03 7.22
CA LEU A 168 23.84 -0.91 8.01
C LEU A 168 25.23 -0.45 7.56
N THR A 169 26.01 -1.33 6.94
CA THR A 169 27.34 -0.99 6.43
C THR A 169 27.21 -0.05 5.24
N GLU A 170 26.32 -0.39 4.33
CA GLU A 170 25.98 0.45 3.18
C GLU A 170 25.33 1.76 3.63
N ALA A 171 24.40 1.73 4.60
CA ALA A 171 23.80 2.94 5.17
C ALA A 171 24.87 3.90 5.70
N SER A 172 25.86 3.36 6.43
CA SER A 172 26.96 4.15 6.98
C SER A 172 27.88 4.73 5.89
N ALA A 173 28.09 3.99 4.80
CA ALA A 173 28.88 4.45 3.66
C ALA A 173 28.16 5.59 2.90
N VAL A 174 26.87 5.40 2.62
CA VAL A 174 26.04 6.42 1.97
C VAL A 174 25.98 7.69 2.81
N ALA A 175 25.71 7.58 4.12
CA ALA A 175 25.63 8.73 5.01
C ALA A 175 26.93 9.55 5.04
N ARG A 176 28.10 8.90 5.02
CA ARG A 176 29.41 9.59 4.97
C ARG A 176 29.66 10.34 3.65
N ASN A 177 29.09 9.83 2.54
CA ASN A 177 29.24 10.45 1.22
C ASN A 177 28.27 11.62 0.99
N LEU A 178 27.25 11.76 1.83
CA LEU A 178 26.22 12.78 1.74
C LEU A 178 26.40 13.95 2.73
N GLY A 179 27.27 13.81 3.73
CA GLY A 179 27.63 14.87 4.67
C GLY A 179 28.83 15.66 4.18
#